data_550a126e7c1ba1bf3794f34e4102da4a
#
_entry.id   550a126e7c1ba1bf3794f34e4102da4a
#
_cell.length_a   1.000
_cell.length_b   1.000
_cell.length_c   1.000
_cell.angle_alpha   90.00
_cell.angle_beta   90.00
_cell.angle_gamma   90.00
#
_symmetry.space_group_name_H-M   'P 1'
#
loop_
_entity.id
_entity.type
_entity.pdbx_description
1 polymer ?
#
loop_
_entity_poly.entity_id
_entity_poly.type
_entity_poly.pdbx_seq_one_letter_code
_entity_poly.pdbx_strand_id
1 'polypeptide(L)'
;MKVLQLALFILLPAFASAQKPAPVCKCPDTTFVSSAAKPLKIFHFSNGRSIGLFGYEETKLITGKTLYSEFVLSECGAKKVIDFWGAVLTCDVTFANDTVYVKTLYGFPVGRAMKPEYLPWTIERIYFSGGKAIRKLMINPAIPKYTPAQVAMVFKQYQQAPNENSDATIDLADKLLISTMSGSKKAKYLLVNFKNKFTTLDGAPAEAYDTIMRMLGLWEKM
;
A
#
# COMPACT_ATOMS: atom_id res chain seq x y z
N MET A 1 72.43 -5.47 -40.33
CA MET A 1 71.18 -4.70 -40.28
C MET A 1 70.49 -4.97 -38.97
N LYS A 2 70.47 -4.01 -38.01
CA LYS A 2 69.82 -4.12 -36.73
C LYS A 2 68.50 -3.37 -36.83
N VAL A 3 67.35 -4.08 -36.68
CA VAL A 3 66.04 -3.50 -36.67
C VAL A 3 65.74 -3.06 -35.23
N LEU A 4 65.59 -1.74 -35.04
CA LEU A 4 65.25 -1.11 -33.78
C LEU A 4 63.72 -1.13 -33.65
N GLN A 5 63.14 -1.98 -32.74
CA GLN A 5 61.70 -1.96 -32.42
C GLN A 5 61.45 -0.83 -31.44
N LEU A 6 60.69 0.18 -31.90
CA LEU A 6 60.24 1.29 -31.08
C LEU A 6 58.87 0.85 -30.41
N ALA A 7 58.88 0.56 -29.10
CA ALA A 7 57.71 0.26 -28.35
C ALA A 7 56.99 1.58 -27.98
N LEU A 8 55.84 1.83 -28.60
CA LEU A 8 54.96 2.97 -28.32
C LEU A 8 54.07 2.65 -27.09
N PHE A 9 54.44 3.18 -25.93
CA PHE A 9 53.61 3.12 -24.73
C PHE A 9 52.46 4.13 -24.85
N ILE A 10 51.21 3.65 -25.12
CA ILE A 10 50.02 4.47 -25.07
C ILE A 10 49.58 4.57 -23.61
N LEU A 11 49.87 5.70 -22.97
CA LEU A 11 49.34 6.10 -21.67
C LEU A 11 47.84 6.43 -21.84
N LEU A 12 46.96 5.48 -21.52
CA LEU A 12 45.51 5.73 -21.38
C LEU A 12 45.28 6.50 -20.08
N PRO A 13 44.73 7.74 -20.11
CA PRO A 13 44.33 8.41 -18.89
C PRO A 13 43.13 7.65 -18.26
N ALA A 14 43.35 7.05 -17.09
CA ALA A 14 42.31 6.51 -16.28
C ALA A 14 41.46 7.68 -15.77
N PHE A 15 40.33 7.95 -16.44
CA PHE A 15 39.29 8.83 -15.88
C PHE A 15 38.70 8.13 -14.65
N ALA A 16 39.27 8.42 -13.48
CA ALA A 16 38.64 8.12 -12.21
C ALA A 16 37.36 8.97 -12.12
N SER A 17 36.22 8.39 -12.51
CA SER A 17 34.92 8.98 -12.25
C SER A 17 34.77 9.09 -10.73
N ALA A 18 35.00 10.29 -10.19
CA ALA A 18 34.71 10.57 -8.79
C ALA A 18 33.21 10.34 -8.58
N GLN A 19 32.87 9.15 -8.06
CA GLN A 19 31.51 8.85 -7.65
C GLN A 19 31.12 9.87 -6.57
N LYS A 20 30.16 10.76 -6.88
CA LYS A 20 29.56 11.63 -5.86
C LYS A 20 29.13 10.75 -4.69
N PRO A 21 29.51 11.10 -3.43
CA PRO A 21 29.05 10.35 -2.27
C PRO A 21 27.53 10.27 -2.32
N ALA A 22 27.00 9.07 -2.08
CA ALA A 22 25.56 8.86 -2.04
C ALA A 22 24.92 9.85 -1.04
N PRO A 23 23.83 10.53 -1.42
CA PRO A 23 23.20 11.50 -0.54
C PRO A 23 22.81 10.83 0.77
N VAL A 24 23.13 11.48 1.89
CA VAL A 24 22.77 11.00 3.21
C VAL A 24 21.23 11.01 3.28
N CYS A 25 20.63 9.83 3.43
CA CYS A 25 19.20 9.69 3.52
C CYS A 25 18.75 9.99 4.96
N LYS A 26 18.27 11.21 5.18
CA LYS A 26 17.71 11.67 6.46
C LYS A 26 16.23 11.94 6.26
N CYS A 27 15.42 11.58 7.26
CA CYS A 27 14.03 12.01 7.32
C CYS A 27 13.98 13.49 7.72
N PRO A 28 13.17 14.33 7.08
CA PRO A 28 12.81 15.62 7.66
C PRO A 28 12.08 15.42 9.00
N ASP A 29 12.23 16.37 9.92
CA ASP A 29 11.43 16.37 11.15
C ASP A 29 9.95 16.36 10.80
N THR A 30 9.26 15.36 11.32
CA THR A 30 7.80 15.23 11.25
C THR A 30 7.26 14.97 12.65
N THR A 31 5.96 15.13 12.86
CA THR A 31 5.30 14.77 14.12
C THR A 31 5.36 13.26 14.41
N PHE A 32 5.70 12.45 13.41
CA PHE A 32 5.62 10.98 13.49
C PHE A 32 7.00 10.31 13.51
N VAL A 33 8.01 10.92 12.89
CA VAL A 33 9.35 10.34 12.79
C VAL A 33 10.38 11.42 13.11
N SER A 34 11.30 11.11 14.04
CA SER A 34 12.41 12.00 14.39
C SER A 34 13.40 12.13 13.22
N SER A 35 13.96 13.31 13.02
CA SER A 35 15.04 13.56 12.04
C SER A 35 16.31 12.75 12.30
N ALA A 36 16.48 12.23 13.52
CA ALA A 36 17.57 11.33 13.89
C ALA A 36 17.32 9.87 13.48
N ALA A 37 16.10 9.52 13.03
CA ALA A 37 15.75 8.16 12.63
C ALA A 37 16.58 7.72 11.43
N LYS A 38 17.10 6.49 11.51
CA LYS A 38 17.72 5.84 10.34
C LYS A 38 16.64 5.25 9.44
N PRO A 39 16.83 5.27 8.11
CA PRO A 39 15.91 4.60 7.22
C PRO A 39 15.91 3.09 7.49
N LEU A 40 14.74 2.48 7.54
CA LEU A 40 14.57 1.03 7.56
C LEU A 40 14.99 0.43 6.21
N LYS A 41 14.72 1.17 5.12
CA LYS A 41 15.05 0.78 3.76
C LYS A 41 15.33 2.00 2.88
N ILE A 42 16.24 1.85 1.93
CA ILE A 42 16.51 2.87 0.91
C ILE A 42 16.28 2.24 -0.46
N PHE A 43 15.51 2.92 -1.29
CA PHE A 43 15.24 2.54 -2.68
C PHE A 43 16.06 3.45 -3.59
N HIS A 44 16.96 2.86 -4.36
CA HIS A 44 17.83 3.57 -5.30
C HIS A 44 17.27 3.50 -6.72
N PHE A 45 17.04 4.66 -7.32
CA PHE A 45 16.50 4.80 -8.67
C PHE A 45 17.64 4.97 -9.69
N SER A 46 17.42 4.54 -10.93
CA SER A 46 18.40 4.62 -12.01
C SER A 46 18.85 6.05 -12.34
N ASN A 47 18.00 7.05 -12.03
CA ASN A 47 18.30 8.47 -12.19
C ASN A 47 19.20 9.07 -11.08
N GLY A 48 19.78 8.24 -10.21
CA GLY A 48 20.67 8.63 -9.10
C GLY A 48 19.94 9.20 -7.87
N ARG A 49 18.61 9.26 -7.86
CA ARG A 49 17.81 9.67 -6.68
C ARG A 49 17.53 8.47 -5.79
N SER A 50 17.14 8.73 -4.56
CA SER A 50 16.78 7.69 -3.60
C SER A 50 15.60 8.12 -2.75
N ILE A 51 14.79 7.14 -2.32
CA ILE A 51 13.70 7.32 -1.37
C ILE A 51 14.01 6.45 -0.15
N GLY A 52 13.98 7.05 1.04
CA GLY A 52 14.09 6.35 2.31
C GLY A 52 12.69 6.04 2.88
N LEU A 53 12.55 4.87 3.46
CA LEU A 53 11.43 4.45 4.28
C LEU A 53 11.84 4.56 5.74
N PHE A 54 11.07 5.31 6.54
CA PHE A 54 11.31 5.57 7.95
C PHE A 54 10.03 5.25 8.73
N GLY A 55 10.14 4.65 9.90
CA GLY A 55 9.01 4.28 10.75
C GLY A 55 9.22 2.94 11.42
N TYR A 56 8.17 2.13 11.50
CA TYR A 56 8.19 0.87 12.21
C TYR A 56 7.96 -0.31 11.26
N GLU A 57 8.75 -1.38 11.46
CA GLU A 57 8.47 -2.69 10.88
C GLU A 57 7.47 -3.41 11.76
N GLU A 58 6.38 -3.87 11.17
CA GLU A 58 5.56 -4.87 11.83
C GLU A 58 6.20 -6.25 11.65
N THR A 59 6.36 -6.93 12.78
CA THR A 59 6.91 -8.28 12.80
C THR A 59 6.02 -9.21 11.97
N LYS A 60 6.62 -9.83 10.98
CA LYS A 60 6.17 -10.94 10.12
C LYS A 60 4.79 -11.50 10.49
N LEU A 61 3.74 -10.93 9.94
CA LEU A 61 2.51 -11.66 9.80
C LEU A 61 2.76 -12.91 8.94
N ILE A 62 1.99 -13.96 9.18
CA ILE A 62 1.88 -15.31 8.61
C ILE A 62 2.53 -15.55 7.22
N THR A 63 2.83 -14.53 6.43
CA THR A 63 3.39 -14.63 5.07
C THR A 63 4.92 -14.65 4.99
N GLY A 64 5.65 -14.47 6.10
CA GLY A 64 7.12 -14.35 6.11
C GLY A 64 7.66 -13.06 5.47
N LYS A 65 6.80 -12.12 5.06
CA LYS A 65 7.18 -10.83 4.48
C LYS A 65 7.28 -9.76 5.57
N THR A 66 8.22 -8.84 5.41
CA THR A 66 8.24 -7.62 6.21
C THR A 66 7.12 -6.69 5.76
N LEU A 67 6.25 -6.34 6.68
CA LEU A 67 5.16 -5.38 6.48
C LEU A 67 5.46 -4.13 7.30
N TYR A 68 4.83 -3.04 6.94
CA TYR A 68 5.04 -1.75 7.56
C TYR A 68 3.71 -1.14 7.96
N SER A 69 3.67 -0.57 9.16
CA SER A 69 2.61 0.32 9.61
C SER A 69 3.26 1.59 10.14
N GLU A 70 2.56 2.71 10.10
CA GLU A 70 3.04 3.99 10.61
C GLU A 70 4.45 4.36 10.10
N PHE A 71 4.56 4.63 8.81
CA PHE A 71 5.82 4.97 8.18
C PHE A 71 5.73 6.20 7.27
N VAL A 72 6.89 6.76 6.98
CA VAL A 72 7.09 7.90 6.09
C VAL A 72 7.95 7.46 4.91
N LEU A 73 7.62 7.90 3.72
CA LEU A 73 8.52 7.91 2.58
C LEU A 73 9.04 9.32 2.37
N SER A 74 10.37 9.46 2.31
CA SER A 74 11.05 10.73 2.08
C SER A 74 12.11 10.59 1.00
N GLU A 75 12.21 11.58 0.14
CA GLU A 75 13.33 11.64 -0.80
C GLU A 75 14.62 11.98 -0.04
N CYS A 76 15.67 11.17 -0.26
CA CYS A 76 16.95 11.38 0.37
C CYS A 76 17.57 12.72 -0.05
N GLY A 77 17.96 13.54 0.92
CA GLY A 77 18.50 14.89 0.67
C GLY A 77 17.45 15.99 0.47
N ALA A 78 16.15 15.66 0.39
CA ALA A 78 15.08 16.65 0.37
C ALA A 78 14.69 17.07 1.80
N LYS A 79 14.07 18.25 1.90
CA LYS A 79 13.51 18.78 3.17
C LYS A 79 12.02 18.43 3.35
N LYS A 80 11.48 17.54 2.52
CA LYS A 80 10.04 17.29 2.45
C LYS A 80 9.77 15.80 2.33
N VAL A 81 8.83 15.30 3.13
CA VAL A 81 8.31 13.94 2.98
C VAL A 81 7.47 13.82 1.70
N ILE A 82 7.46 12.61 1.12
CA ILE A 82 6.60 12.28 0.00
C ILE A 82 5.19 12.05 0.52
N ASP A 83 5.07 11.20 1.54
CA ASP A 83 3.82 10.98 2.27
C ASP A 83 4.05 10.20 3.58
N PHE A 84 2.95 10.11 4.37
CA PHE A 84 2.85 9.38 5.62
C PHE A 84 1.72 8.34 5.54
N TRP A 85 1.99 7.14 6.02
CA TRP A 85 1.03 6.05 6.20
C TRP A 85 0.85 5.79 7.69
N GLY A 86 -0.36 6.01 8.18
CA GLY A 86 -0.70 5.79 9.59
C GLY A 86 -0.93 4.32 9.94
N ALA A 87 -0.97 4.02 11.23
CA ALA A 87 -1.04 2.66 11.79
C ALA A 87 -2.33 1.88 11.51
N VAL A 88 -3.33 2.49 10.87
CA VAL A 88 -4.66 1.87 10.68
C VAL A 88 -4.63 0.68 9.72
N LEU A 89 -3.74 0.69 8.74
CA LEU A 89 -3.63 -0.38 7.75
C LEU A 89 -2.16 -0.74 7.52
N THR A 90 -1.90 -2.03 7.50
CA THR A 90 -0.57 -2.59 7.23
C THR A 90 -0.26 -2.52 5.73
N CYS A 91 0.98 -2.19 5.38
CA CYS A 91 1.43 -2.05 4.01
C CYS A 91 2.57 -3.01 3.65
N ASP A 92 2.50 -3.61 2.46
CA ASP A 92 3.63 -4.27 1.79
C ASP A 92 4.33 -3.23 0.89
N VAL A 93 5.61 -2.91 1.18
CA VAL A 93 6.38 -1.92 0.43
C VAL A 93 7.47 -2.62 -0.36
N THR A 94 7.37 -2.55 -1.70
CA THR A 94 8.29 -3.19 -2.63
C THR A 94 8.86 -2.19 -3.63
N PHE A 95 9.99 -2.53 -4.26
CA PHE A 95 10.62 -1.72 -5.28
C PHE A 95 10.94 -2.58 -6.50
N ALA A 96 10.50 -2.14 -7.66
CA ALA A 96 10.79 -2.78 -8.95
C ALA A 96 10.66 -1.75 -10.09
N ASN A 97 11.50 -1.86 -11.10
CA ASN A 97 11.45 -1.03 -12.31
C ASN A 97 11.37 0.48 -11.99
N ASP A 98 12.29 0.98 -11.16
CA ASP A 98 12.33 2.39 -10.74
C ASP A 98 11.02 2.91 -10.14
N THR A 99 10.29 2.05 -9.46
CA THR A 99 9.02 2.39 -8.82
C THR A 99 8.94 1.76 -7.44
N VAL A 100 8.63 2.56 -6.43
CA VAL A 100 8.19 2.07 -5.11
C VAL A 100 6.69 1.79 -5.20
N TYR A 101 6.30 0.60 -4.78
CA TYR A 101 4.90 0.18 -4.66
C TYR A 101 4.56 0.08 -3.19
N VAL A 102 3.59 0.88 -2.75
CA VAL A 102 2.97 0.77 -1.43
C VAL A 102 1.62 0.09 -1.60
N LYS A 103 1.52 -1.15 -1.13
CA LYS A 103 0.29 -1.95 -1.22
C LYS A 103 -0.36 -1.98 0.15
N THR A 104 -1.44 -1.23 0.33
CA THR A 104 -2.22 -1.25 1.57
C THR A 104 -3.03 -2.53 1.64
N LEU A 105 -2.80 -3.34 2.67
CA LEU A 105 -3.47 -4.61 2.86
C LEU A 105 -4.79 -4.43 3.61
N TYR A 106 -5.78 -5.25 3.25
CA TYR A 106 -7.06 -5.34 3.94
C TYR A 106 -7.53 -6.79 4.00
N GLY A 107 -8.19 -7.17 5.09
CA GLY A 107 -8.72 -8.52 5.32
C GLY A 107 -10.04 -8.74 4.61
N PHE A 108 -10.02 -9.11 3.32
CA PHE A 108 -11.24 -9.39 2.58
C PHE A 108 -11.79 -10.78 2.87
N PRO A 109 -13.11 -10.95 3.12
CA PRO A 109 -13.75 -12.26 3.22
C PRO A 109 -13.90 -12.89 1.84
N VAL A 110 -12.87 -13.62 1.39
CA VAL A 110 -12.78 -14.21 0.04
C VAL A 110 -12.77 -15.73 0.06
N GLY A 111 -12.66 -16.33 -1.13
CA GLY A 111 -12.70 -17.77 -1.32
C GLY A 111 -14.09 -18.37 -1.08
N ARG A 112 -14.19 -19.71 -1.16
CA ARG A 112 -15.47 -20.43 -1.03
C ARG A 112 -16.10 -20.26 0.36
N ALA A 113 -15.28 -20.20 1.39
CA ALA A 113 -15.73 -20.08 2.79
C ALA A 113 -15.91 -18.63 3.23
N MET A 114 -15.64 -17.64 2.37
CA MET A 114 -15.66 -16.20 2.68
C MET A 114 -14.92 -15.87 3.99
N LYS A 115 -13.73 -16.45 4.15
CA LYS A 115 -12.85 -16.15 5.29
C LYS A 115 -11.94 -14.96 4.97
N PRO A 116 -11.57 -14.16 5.99
CA PRO A 116 -10.65 -13.04 5.80
C PRO A 116 -9.30 -13.51 5.24
N GLU A 117 -8.88 -12.89 4.12
CA GLU A 117 -7.57 -13.02 3.52
C GLU A 117 -6.99 -11.63 3.29
N TYR A 118 -5.75 -11.40 3.75
CA TYR A 118 -5.09 -10.10 3.60
C TYR A 118 -4.60 -9.91 2.17
N LEU A 119 -5.32 -9.09 1.43
CA LEU A 119 -5.04 -8.75 0.04
C LEU A 119 -4.77 -7.26 -0.10
N PRO A 120 -3.95 -6.83 -1.07
CA PRO A 120 -3.83 -5.43 -1.38
C PRO A 120 -5.20 -4.85 -1.75
N TRP A 121 -5.62 -3.81 -1.01
CA TRP A 121 -6.77 -3.00 -1.37
C TRP A 121 -6.39 -1.94 -2.39
N THR A 122 -5.39 -1.12 -2.04
CA THR A 122 -4.83 -0.11 -2.93
C THR A 122 -3.37 -0.41 -3.23
N ILE A 123 -2.95 0.02 -4.40
CA ILE A 123 -1.56 0.01 -4.84
C ILE A 123 -1.19 1.44 -5.20
N GLU A 124 -0.30 2.02 -4.43
CA GLU A 124 0.28 3.32 -4.74
C GLU A 124 1.63 3.13 -5.41
N ARG A 125 1.81 3.77 -6.55
CA ARG A 125 3.06 3.77 -7.32
C ARG A 125 3.74 5.11 -7.12
N ILE A 126 5.01 5.08 -6.69
CA ILE A 126 5.82 6.27 -6.47
C ILE A 126 7.06 6.14 -7.35
N TYR A 127 7.24 7.08 -8.27
CA TYR A 127 8.34 7.10 -9.22
C TYR A 127 8.74 8.53 -9.55
N PHE A 128 9.90 8.72 -10.18
CA PHE A 128 10.35 10.06 -10.58
C PHE A 128 10.02 10.33 -12.05
N SER A 129 9.46 11.52 -12.32
CA SER A 129 9.22 12.03 -13.67
C SER A 129 9.41 13.54 -13.68
N GLY A 130 10.09 14.08 -14.69
CA GLY A 130 10.38 15.52 -14.79
C GLY A 130 11.10 16.08 -13.55
N GLY A 131 11.97 15.30 -12.90
CA GLY A 131 12.69 15.71 -11.69
C GLY A 131 11.85 15.79 -10.42
N LYS A 132 10.60 15.28 -10.40
CA LYS A 132 9.70 15.27 -9.23
C LYS A 132 9.24 13.86 -8.91
N ALA A 133 9.01 13.58 -7.62
CA ALA A 133 8.32 12.38 -7.21
C ALA A 133 6.84 12.46 -7.61
N ILE A 134 6.39 11.50 -8.37
CA ILE A 134 5.00 11.35 -8.82
C ILE A 134 4.37 10.21 -8.05
N ARG A 135 3.12 10.41 -7.62
CA ARG A 135 2.32 9.41 -6.93
C ARG A 135 1.10 9.07 -7.77
N LYS A 136 0.80 7.80 -7.91
CA LYS A 136 -0.43 7.30 -8.55
C LYS A 136 -1.05 6.22 -7.69
N LEU A 137 -2.22 6.52 -7.13
CA LEU A 137 -3.04 5.57 -6.41
C LEU A 137 -3.94 4.81 -7.40
N MET A 138 -4.06 3.50 -7.22
CA MET A 138 -4.99 2.65 -7.94
C MET A 138 -5.56 1.60 -7.00
N ILE A 139 -6.79 1.18 -7.26
CA ILE A 139 -7.38 0.03 -6.58
C ILE A 139 -6.83 -1.24 -7.22
N ASN A 140 -6.60 -2.26 -6.39
CA ASN A 140 -6.17 -3.55 -6.89
C ASN A 140 -7.27 -4.20 -7.75
N PRO A 141 -7.08 -4.39 -9.06
CA PRO A 141 -8.08 -5.00 -9.92
C PRO A 141 -8.25 -6.51 -9.67
N ALA A 142 -7.31 -7.13 -8.94
CA ALA A 142 -7.28 -8.55 -8.67
C ALA A 142 -8.04 -8.96 -7.39
N ILE A 143 -8.83 -8.06 -6.79
CA ILE A 143 -9.70 -8.43 -5.66
C ILE A 143 -10.71 -9.47 -6.13
N PRO A 144 -10.78 -10.65 -5.47
CA PRO A 144 -11.69 -11.72 -5.87
C PRO A 144 -13.14 -11.27 -5.82
N LYS A 145 -13.90 -11.61 -6.86
CA LYS A 145 -15.34 -11.34 -6.96
C LYS A 145 -16.15 -12.53 -6.43
N TYR A 146 -17.31 -12.23 -5.86
CA TYR A 146 -18.26 -13.27 -5.46
C TYR A 146 -19.04 -13.81 -6.66
N THR A 147 -19.32 -15.10 -6.62
CA THR A 147 -20.29 -15.76 -7.51
C THR A 147 -21.71 -15.33 -7.14
N PRO A 148 -22.70 -15.47 -8.05
CA PRO A 148 -24.11 -15.19 -7.73
C PRO A 148 -24.61 -15.97 -6.52
N ALA A 149 -24.17 -17.21 -6.31
CA ALA A 149 -24.55 -18.03 -5.16
C ALA A 149 -23.99 -17.45 -3.83
N GLN A 150 -22.77 -16.95 -3.84
CA GLN A 150 -22.18 -16.28 -2.66
C GLN A 150 -22.89 -14.97 -2.36
N VAL A 151 -23.23 -14.18 -3.37
CA VAL A 151 -24.02 -12.94 -3.19
C VAL A 151 -25.39 -13.26 -2.59
N ALA A 152 -26.06 -14.31 -3.05
CA ALA A 152 -27.35 -14.74 -2.48
C ALA A 152 -27.20 -15.18 -1.01
N MET A 153 -26.10 -15.86 -0.67
CA MET A 153 -25.78 -16.25 0.72
C MET A 153 -25.57 -15.01 1.60
N VAL A 154 -24.85 -14.00 1.12
CA VAL A 154 -24.66 -12.73 1.85
C VAL A 154 -26.00 -12.06 2.13
N PHE A 155 -26.92 -12.04 1.18
CA PHE A 155 -28.27 -11.48 1.41
C PHE A 155 -29.05 -12.24 2.48
N LYS A 156 -28.97 -13.57 2.49
CA LYS A 156 -29.58 -14.38 3.54
C LYS A 156 -28.97 -14.06 4.91
N GLN A 157 -27.64 -13.98 5.00
CA GLN A 157 -26.94 -13.59 6.23
C GLN A 157 -27.39 -12.19 6.68
N TYR A 158 -27.45 -11.21 5.77
CA TYR A 158 -27.91 -9.86 6.09
C TYR A 158 -29.33 -9.84 6.64
N GLN A 159 -30.26 -10.61 6.06
CA GLN A 159 -31.63 -10.66 6.53
C GLN A 159 -31.75 -11.26 7.94
N GLN A 160 -30.96 -12.30 8.23
CA GLN A 160 -30.98 -13.04 9.49
C GLN A 160 -30.13 -12.43 10.61
N ALA A 161 -29.23 -11.51 10.28
CA ALA A 161 -28.31 -10.91 11.24
C ALA A 161 -29.08 -10.07 12.27
N PRO A 162 -28.81 -10.27 13.57
CA PRO A 162 -29.36 -9.44 14.64
C PRO A 162 -28.78 -8.02 14.56
N ASN A 163 -29.47 -7.06 15.20
CA ASN A 163 -28.96 -5.69 15.34
C ASN A 163 -28.00 -5.64 16.54
N GLU A 164 -26.72 -5.95 16.27
CA GLU A 164 -25.67 -6.04 17.28
C GLU A 164 -24.46 -5.23 16.88
N ASN A 165 -23.77 -4.66 17.88
CA ASN A 165 -22.47 -4.00 17.73
C ASN A 165 -21.36 -5.05 17.87
N SER A 166 -21.02 -5.75 16.80
CA SER A 166 -20.09 -6.88 16.83
C SER A 166 -19.22 -6.95 15.57
N ASP A 167 -18.09 -7.67 15.67
CA ASP A 167 -17.22 -7.98 14.52
C ASP A 167 -17.96 -8.76 13.43
N ALA A 168 -18.92 -9.63 13.81
CA ALA A 168 -19.73 -10.37 12.86
C ALA A 168 -20.62 -9.44 12.01
N THR A 169 -21.07 -8.32 12.58
CA THR A 169 -21.81 -7.29 11.86
C THR A 169 -20.90 -6.60 10.84
N ILE A 170 -19.66 -6.29 11.20
CA ILE A 170 -18.69 -5.67 10.26
C ILE A 170 -18.26 -6.64 9.18
N ASP A 171 -18.00 -7.91 9.49
CA ASP A 171 -17.73 -8.95 8.50
C ASP A 171 -18.83 -9.04 7.42
N LEU A 172 -20.08 -8.81 7.83
CA LEU A 172 -21.19 -8.73 6.90
C LEU A 172 -21.15 -7.48 6.00
N ALA A 173 -20.70 -6.33 6.51
CA ALA A 173 -20.50 -5.13 5.71
C ALA A 173 -19.37 -5.35 4.68
N ASP A 174 -18.29 -6.02 5.05
CA ASP A 174 -17.20 -6.41 4.13
C ASP A 174 -17.70 -7.33 3.01
N LYS A 175 -18.53 -8.32 3.36
CA LYS A 175 -19.16 -9.21 2.35
C LYS A 175 -20.08 -8.44 1.41
N LEU A 176 -20.81 -7.44 1.90
CA LEU A 176 -21.62 -6.56 1.05
C LEU A 176 -20.74 -5.69 0.14
N LEU A 177 -19.58 -5.21 0.62
CA LEU A 177 -18.62 -4.49 -0.22
C LEU A 177 -18.15 -5.36 -1.40
N ILE A 178 -17.69 -6.58 -1.16
CA ILE A 178 -17.28 -7.49 -2.23
C ILE A 178 -18.44 -7.83 -3.15
N SER A 179 -19.64 -8.06 -2.61
CA SER A 179 -20.84 -8.29 -3.41
C SER A 179 -21.14 -7.09 -4.34
N THR A 180 -20.92 -5.86 -3.85
CA THR A 180 -21.07 -4.63 -4.63
C THR A 180 -20.03 -4.58 -5.75
N MET A 181 -18.75 -4.84 -5.42
CA MET A 181 -17.65 -4.90 -6.38
C MET A 181 -17.85 -6.03 -7.42
N SER A 182 -18.64 -7.05 -7.07
CA SER A 182 -19.07 -8.12 -7.99
C SER A 182 -20.24 -7.73 -8.89
N GLY A 183 -20.70 -6.46 -8.83
CA GLY A 183 -21.74 -5.91 -9.70
C GLY A 183 -23.15 -5.92 -9.12
N SER A 184 -23.33 -6.28 -7.85
CA SER A 184 -24.67 -6.33 -7.22
C SER A 184 -25.15 -4.95 -6.76
N LYS A 185 -26.07 -4.33 -7.51
CA LYS A 185 -26.73 -3.06 -7.13
C LYS A 185 -27.48 -3.18 -5.79
N LYS A 186 -28.09 -4.36 -5.51
CA LYS A 186 -28.78 -4.62 -4.25
C LYS A 186 -27.79 -4.61 -3.08
N ALA A 187 -26.61 -5.23 -3.24
CA ALA A 187 -25.59 -5.21 -2.20
C ALA A 187 -25.13 -3.78 -1.89
N LYS A 188 -24.89 -2.96 -2.93
CA LYS A 188 -24.59 -1.54 -2.77
C LYS A 188 -25.66 -0.81 -1.97
N TYR A 189 -26.94 -0.99 -2.32
CA TYR A 189 -28.04 -0.37 -1.59
C TYR A 189 -28.05 -0.77 -0.12
N LEU A 190 -27.87 -2.07 0.18
CA LEU A 190 -27.84 -2.57 1.55
C LEU A 190 -26.62 -2.04 2.32
N LEU A 191 -25.46 -1.94 1.67
CA LEU A 191 -24.24 -1.41 2.26
C LEU A 191 -24.37 0.08 2.60
N VAL A 192 -24.86 0.89 1.68
CA VAL A 192 -25.06 2.34 1.91
C VAL A 192 -26.07 2.61 3.03
N ASN A 193 -27.09 1.77 3.13
CA ASN A 193 -28.14 1.87 4.17
C ASN A 193 -27.88 0.97 5.38
N PHE A 194 -26.66 0.51 5.58
CA PHE A 194 -26.31 -0.49 6.59
C PHE A 194 -26.65 -0.04 8.01
N LYS A 195 -26.34 1.21 8.35
CA LYS A 195 -26.66 1.83 9.65
C LYS A 195 -28.16 1.95 9.94
N ASN A 196 -29.04 1.88 8.92
CA ASN A 196 -30.50 1.86 9.13
C ASN A 196 -30.99 0.55 9.75
N LYS A 197 -30.29 -0.57 9.48
CA LYS A 197 -30.59 -1.86 10.09
C LYS A 197 -29.77 -2.08 11.37
N PHE A 198 -28.51 -1.71 11.33
CA PHE A 198 -27.57 -1.92 12.45
C PHE A 198 -27.35 -0.59 13.17
N THR A 199 -28.40 -0.17 13.89
CA THR A 199 -28.46 1.14 14.57
C THR A 199 -27.59 1.21 15.82
N THR A 200 -27.10 0.07 16.31
CA THR A 200 -26.27 -0.04 17.51
C THR A 200 -24.77 0.09 17.24
N LEU A 201 -24.36 0.26 15.96
CA LEU A 201 -22.95 0.39 15.61
C LEU A 201 -22.32 1.61 16.28
N ASP A 202 -21.30 1.37 17.10
CA ASP A 202 -20.55 2.38 17.84
C ASP A 202 -19.07 1.96 17.98
N GLY A 203 -18.19 2.90 18.35
CA GLY A 203 -16.76 2.67 18.55
C GLY A 203 -16.06 2.03 17.35
N ALA A 204 -15.21 1.03 17.59
CA ALA A 204 -14.41 0.37 16.58
C ALA A 204 -15.21 -0.23 15.40
N PRO A 205 -16.38 -0.90 15.61
CA PRO A 205 -17.24 -1.31 14.50
C PRO A 205 -17.76 -0.17 13.63
N ALA A 206 -18.12 0.97 14.22
CA ALA A 206 -18.55 2.15 13.45
C ALA A 206 -17.40 2.71 12.58
N GLU A 207 -16.18 2.79 13.13
CA GLU A 207 -14.99 3.24 12.42
C GLU A 207 -14.61 2.28 11.28
N ALA A 208 -14.74 0.97 11.52
CA ALA A 208 -14.52 -0.05 10.50
C ALA A 208 -15.52 0.09 9.33
N TYR A 209 -16.82 0.29 9.66
CA TYR A 209 -17.82 0.57 8.63
C TYR A 209 -17.50 1.86 7.84
N ASP A 210 -17.08 2.92 8.49
CA ASP A 210 -16.69 4.17 7.81
C ASP A 210 -15.46 3.96 6.90
N THR A 211 -14.58 3.05 7.26
CA THR A 211 -13.46 2.61 6.40
C THR A 211 -13.98 1.88 5.16
N ILE A 212 -14.91 0.93 5.33
CA ILE A 212 -15.58 0.22 4.23
C ILE A 212 -16.27 1.20 3.27
N MET A 213 -16.95 2.21 3.81
CA MET A 213 -17.61 3.24 2.98
C MET A 213 -16.60 4.12 2.21
N ARG A 214 -15.45 4.44 2.80
CA ARG A 214 -14.36 5.11 2.07
C ARG A 214 -13.82 4.23 0.95
N MET A 215 -13.68 2.92 1.18
CA MET A 215 -13.25 1.95 0.17
C MET A 215 -14.25 1.91 -0.99
N LEU A 216 -15.55 1.85 -0.71
CA LEU A 216 -16.60 1.91 -1.72
C LEU A 216 -16.48 3.19 -2.56
N GLY A 217 -16.35 4.35 -1.91
CA GLY A 217 -16.21 5.64 -2.60
C GLY A 217 -14.96 5.76 -3.48
N LEU A 218 -13.86 5.11 -3.11
CA LEU A 218 -12.67 5.03 -3.96
C LEU A 218 -12.92 4.13 -5.18
N TRP A 219 -13.56 2.98 -4.98
CA TRP A 219 -13.86 2.03 -6.05
C TRP A 219 -14.82 2.62 -7.10
N GLU A 220 -15.78 3.44 -6.70
CA GLU A 220 -16.74 4.07 -7.62
C GLU A 220 -16.17 5.17 -8.51
N LYS A 221 -14.99 5.70 -8.14
CA LYS A 221 -14.31 6.75 -8.92
C LYS A 221 -13.42 6.21 -10.04
N MET A 222 -13.30 4.89 -10.14
CA MET A 222 -12.50 4.21 -11.16
C MET A 222 -13.33 3.78 -12.37
#